data_2772c7d0c5c0ce7bbe43dee955d8c667
#
_entry.id   2772c7d0c5c0ce7bbe43dee955d8c667
#
_cell.length_a   1.000
_cell.length_b   1.000
_cell.length_c   1.000
_cell.angle_alpha   90.00
_cell.angle_beta   90.00
_cell.angle_gamma   90.00
#
_symmetry.space_group_name_H-M   'P 1'
#
loop_
_entity.id
_entity.type
_entity.pdbx_description
1 polymer ?
#
loop_
_entity_poly.entity_id
_entity_poly.type
_entity_poly.pdbx_seq_one_letter_code
_entity_poly.pdbx_strand_id
1 'polypeptide(L)'
;MNEIPASRPPKLRRVGRTGMSRHADAFLRIEFDEALAPSIARLLGLLGDLRCAALTSEGPDAAMEATFAARGFHLYPTWPRTTVFYDAASDCFFKTLNRPPRTLRERAHSLITDRARQIHALSRWLVDQGVPIPRVRAFGVVREGRRPMYAIERAQGQSLYDLLVRAQQGIPAPLARKVIDAVAGLHGLGYWLGDAHLSHIFVHQEDVSGFIDIDSIRPNRPPRLANLARDLGRLNHPAFPLGLGDGDSLLRRYAVRMRLHDVTALARLVEESSSRRWWPAPEDPNADQSGR
;
A
#
# COMPACT_ATOMS: atom_id res chain seq x y z
N MET A 1 17.64 -3.15 28.37
CA MET A 1 16.88 -3.41 27.11
C MET A 1 15.63 -4.17 27.54
N ASN A 2 14.52 -3.44 27.75
CA ASN A 2 13.24 -4.10 28.04
C ASN A 2 12.65 -4.55 26.70
N GLU A 3 12.54 -5.84 26.51
CA GLU A 3 11.89 -6.45 25.36
C GLU A 3 10.42 -5.97 25.30
N ILE A 4 10.07 -5.30 24.19
CA ILE A 4 8.66 -5.10 23.85
C ILE A 4 8.10 -6.51 23.68
N PRO A 5 7.02 -6.92 24.38
CA PRO A 5 6.43 -8.23 24.21
C PRO A 5 5.95 -8.35 22.76
N ALA A 6 6.77 -8.97 21.94
CA ALA A 6 6.48 -9.18 20.54
C ALA A 6 5.40 -10.28 20.46
N SER A 7 4.14 -9.89 20.28
CA SER A 7 3.15 -10.82 19.78
C SER A 7 3.69 -11.39 18.46
N ARG A 8 3.99 -12.68 18.43
CA ARG A 8 4.48 -13.35 17.22
C ARG A 8 3.45 -13.13 16.12
N PRO A 9 3.89 -12.75 14.89
CA PRO A 9 2.98 -12.77 13.75
C PRO A 9 2.35 -14.16 13.69
N PRO A 10 1.06 -14.26 13.35
CA PRO A 10 0.42 -15.55 13.25
C PRO A 10 1.25 -16.42 12.31
N LYS A 11 1.83 -17.50 12.82
CA LYS A 11 2.17 -18.61 11.92
C LYS A 11 0.89 -18.89 11.19
N LEU A 12 0.92 -18.86 9.85
CA LEU A 12 -0.24 -19.14 8.98
C LEU A 12 -0.84 -20.50 9.35
N ARG A 13 -1.49 -20.58 10.49
CA ARG A 13 -2.40 -21.67 10.82
C ARG A 13 -3.57 -21.51 9.87
N ARG A 14 -4.03 -22.62 9.30
CA ARG A 14 -5.26 -22.70 8.51
C ARG A 14 -6.30 -21.83 9.21
N VAL A 15 -6.54 -20.64 8.67
CA VAL A 15 -7.60 -19.74 9.14
C VAL A 15 -8.88 -20.53 8.91
N GLY A 16 -9.54 -20.88 10.00
CA GLY A 16 -10.82 -21.54 9.95
C GLY A 16 -11.78 -20.75 9.08
N ARG A 17 -12.74 -21.42 8.46
CA ARG A 17 -13.79 -20.90 7.58
C ARG A 17 -14.41 -19.62 8.18
N THR A 18 -13.89 -18.48 7.79
CA THR A 18 -14.46 -17.18 8.14
C THR A 18 -15.26 -16.72 6.94
N GLY A 19 -16.57 -16.89 6.94
CA GLY A 19 -17.57 -16.10 6.17
C GLY A 19 -17.25 -15.63 4.74
N MET A 20 -16.24 -16.21 4.10
CA MET A 20 -15.84 -15.86 2.72
C MET A 20 -16.33 -16.89 1.73
N SER A 21 -16.95 -16.41 0.68
CA SER A 21 -17.33 -17.20 -0.47
C SER A 21 -16.11 -17.53 -1.33
N ARG A 22 -16.19 -18.59 -2.13
CA ARG A 22 -15.12 -19.06 -3.02
C ARG A 22 -15.62 -19.23 -4.42
N HIS A 23 -14.80 -18.81 -5.37
CA HIS A 23 -14.98 -19.08 -6.79
C HIS A 23 -13.70 -19.66 -7.37
N ALA A 24 -13.83 -20.62 -8.29
CA ALA A 24 -12.69 -21.14 -9.05
C ALA A 24 -13.18 -21.64 -10.42
N ASP A 25 -12.64 -21.05 -11.47
CA ASP A 25 -12.87 -21.44 -12.87
C ASP A 25 -11.55 -21.50 -13.67
N ALA A 26 -11.62 -21.41 -15.00
CA ALA A 26 -10.44 -21.41 -15.88
C ALA A 26 -9.58 -20.16 -15.72
N PHE A 27 -10.15 -19.02 -15.30
CA PHE A 27 -9.48 -17.70 -15.29
C PHE A 27 -9.07 -17.25 -13.90
N LEU A 28 -9.85 -17.57 -12.86
CA LEU A 28 -9.71 -16.99 -11.54
C LEU A 28 -9.96 -18.01 -10.43
N ARG A 29 -9.12 -18.01 -9.41
CA ARG A 29 -9.41 -18.62 -8.11
C ARG A 29 -9.39 -17.53 -7.06
N ILE A 30 -10.51 -17.24 -6.40
CA ILE A 30 -10.66 -16.13 -5.47
C ILE A 30 -11.51 -16.52 -4.26
N GLU A 31 -11.13 -16.02 -3.09
CA GLU A 31 -11.92 -16.02 -1.87
C GLU A 31 -12.34 -14.55 -1.61
N PHE A 32 -13.62 -14.30 -1.30
CA PHE A 32 -14.16 -12.94 -1.23
C PHE A 32 -15.31 -12.85 -0.23
N ASP A 33 -15.53 -11.64 0.32
CA ASP A 33 -16.73 -11.34 1.09
C ASP A 33 -17.97 -11.44 0.21
N GLU A 34 -19.06 -11.97 0.76
CA GLU A 34 -20.33 -12.21 0.03
C GLU A 34 -20.86 -10.92 -0.63
N ALA A 35 -20.70 -9.77 0.01
CA ALA A 35 -21.09 -8.49 -0.54
C ALA A 35 -20.36 -8.12 -1.85
N LEU A 36 -19.22 -8.76 -2.15
CA LEU A 36 -18.49 -8.56 -3.40
C LEU A 36 -18.96 -9.50 -4.53
N ALA A 37 -19.91 -10.42 -4.31
CA ALA A 37 -20.36 -11.38 -5.32
C ALA A 37 -20.73 -10.73 -6.66
N PRO A 38 -21.47 -9.60 -6.72
CA PRO A 38 -21.78 -8.92 -8.00
C PRO A 38 -20.52 -8.39 -8.69
N SER A 39 -19.56 -7.85 -7.95
CA SER A 39 -18.29 -7.34 -8.48
C SER A 39 -17.42 -8.47 -9.03
N ILE A 40 -17.38 -9.60 -8.33
CA ILE A 40 -16.66 -10.79 -8.78
C ILE A 40 -17.29 -11.35 -10.07
N ALA A 41 -18.61 -11.37 -10.18
CA ALA A 41 -19.29 -11.81 -11.41
C ALA A 41 -18.92 -10.93 -12.63
N ARG A 42 -18.87 -9.59 -12.45
CA ARG A 42 -18.41 -8.67 -13.50
C ARG A 42 -16.94 -8.86 -13.84
N LEU A 43 -16.09 -9.07 -12.81
CA LEU A 43 -14.66 -9.36 -12.99
C LEU A 43 -14.43 -10.62 -13.82
N LEU A 44 -15.19 -11.69 -13.58
CA LEU A 44 -15.11 -12.92 -14.38
C LEU A 44 -15.48 -12.67 -15.83
N GLY A 45 -16.53 -11.89 -16.09
CA GLY A 45 -16.86 -11.45 -17.45
C GLY A 45 -15.73 -10.65 -18.09
N LEU A 46 -15.14 -9.70 -17.37
CA LEU A 46 -13.99 -8.92 -17.83
C LEU A 46 -12.79 -9.81 -18.20
N LEU A 47 -12.42 -10.77 -17.35
CA LEU A 47 -11.31 -11.69 -17.63
C LEU A 47 -11.59 -12.59 -18.82
N GLY A 48 -12.85 -12.98 -19.06
CA GLY A 48 -13.29 -13.70 -20.24
C GLY A 48 -13.12 -12.87 -21.52
N ASP A 49 -13.53 -11.60 -21.50
CA ASP A 49 -13.44 -10.69 -22.65
C ASP A 49 -11.98 -10.39 -23.02
N LEU A 50 -11.14 -10.15 -22.02
CA LEU A 50 -9.73 -9.81 -22.23
C LEU A 50 -8.87 -11.00 -22.66
N ARG A 51 -9.43 -12.24 -22.68
CA ARG A 51 -8.66 -13.48 -22.89
C ARG A 51 -7.40 -13.54 -22.01
N CYS A 52 -7.46 -12.89 -20.85
CA CYS A 52 -6.39 -12.73 -19.85
C CYS A 52 -5.06 -12.15 -20.36
N ALA A 53 -4.86 -11.96 -21.66
CA ALA A 53 -3.61 -11.47 -22.24
C ALA A 53 -3.37 -9.98 -21.95
N ALA A 54 -4.43 -9.20 -21.81
CA ALA A 54 -4.35 -7.74 -21.69
C ALA A 54 -3.98 -7.22 -20.30
N LEU A 55 -3.93 -8.07 -19.27
CA LEU A 55 -3.34 -7.68 -17.99
C LEU A 55 -1.79 -7.65 -18.04
N THR A 56 -1.23 -7.73 -19.26
CA THR A 56 0.22 -7.79 -19.48
C THR A 56 0.85 -6.42 -19.69
N SER A 57 2.05 -6.33 -19.43
CA SER A 57 3.23 -5.49 -19.43
C SER A 57 3.32 -4.21 -20.28
N GLU A 58 2.43 -3.99 -21.23
CA GLU A 58 2.50 -2.81 -22.11
C GLU A 58 1.38 -1.87 -21.68
N GLY A 59 1.33 -0.99 -20.92
CA GLY A 59 0.32 -0.04 -20.44
C GLY A 59 -1.09 -0.19 -21.06
N PRO A 60 -2.13 0.28 -20.43
CA PRO A 60 -3.47 0.15 -20.96
C PRO A 60 -3.59 0.94 -22.26
N ASP A 61 -4.07 0.29 -23.32
CA ASP A 61 -4.55 0.95 -24.51
C ASP A 61 -6.03 1.37 -24.35
N ALA A 62 -6.51 2.22 -25.25
CA ALA A 62 -7.89 2.71 -25.22
C ALA A 62 -8.94 1.57 -25.34
N ALA A 63 -8.61 0.47 -26.01
CA ALA A 63 -9.50 -0.67 -26.15
C ALA A 63 -9.64 -1.42 -24.81
N MET A 64 -8.55 -1.54 -24.06
CA MET A 64 -8.54 -2.12 -22.72
C MET A 64 -9.33 -1.25 -21.73
N GLU A 65 -9.10 0.08 -21.74
CA GLU A 65 -9.88 1.01 -20.91
C GLU A 65 -11.38 0.91 -21.19
N ALA A 66 -11.77 0.88 -22.48
CA ALA A 66 -13.16 0.71 -22.89
C ALA A 66 -13.75 -0.63 -22.40
N THR A 67 -12.96 -1.70 -22.43
CA THR A 67 -13.40 -3.03 -21.95
C THR A 67 -13.64 -3.03 -20.44
N PHE A 68 -12.76 -2.39 -19.64
CA PHE A 68 -12.96 -2.21 -18.21
C PHE A 68 -14.21 -1.36 -17.93
N ALA A 69 -14.35 -0.23 -18.63
CA ALA A 69 -15.49 0.67 -18.47
C ALA A 69 -16.84 -0.02 -18.80
N ALA A 70 -16.90 -0.83 -19.86
CA ALA A 70 -18.08 -1.60 -20.23
C ALA A 70 -18.53 -2.59 -19.14
N ARG A 71 -17.62 -3.02 -18.26
CA ARG A 71 -17.90 -3.88 -17.11
C ARG A 71 -18.08 -3.11 -15.79
N GLY A 72 -18.10 -1.78 -15.84
CA GLY A 72 -18.28 -0.91 -14.67
C GLY A 72 -17.02 -0.74 -13.82
N PHE A 73 -15.84 -1.04 -14.36
CA PHE A 73 -14.56 -0.80 -13.70
C PHE A 73 -13.86 0.44 -14.28
N HIS A 74 -13.24 1.22 -13.42
CA HIS A 74 -12.36 2.30 -13.83
C HIS A 74 -10.90 1.83 -13.74
N LEU A 75 -10.22 1.74 -14.88
CA LEU A 75 -8.82 1.34 -14.94
C LEU A 75 -7.93 2.54 -14.61
N TYR A 76 -6.99 2.38 -13.70
CA TYR A 76 -5.97 3.38 -13.40
C TYR A 76 -4.73 3.15 -14.26
N PRO A 77 -3.95 4.20 -14.55
CA PRO A 77 -2.65 4.04 -15.22
C PRO A 77 -1.82 3.00 -14.48
N THR A 78 -1.49 1.93 -15.18
CA THR A 78 -0.80 0.79 -14.58
C THR A 78 0.67 0.80 -14.93
N TRP A 79 1.48 0.48 -13.95
CA TRP A 79 2.89 0.23 -14.17
C TRP A 79 3.08 -1.23 -14.60
N PRO A 80 4.16 -1.58 -15.32
CA PRO A 80 4.39 -2.96 -15.76
C PRO A 80 4.33 -4.02 -14.65
N ARG A 81 4.34 -3.59 -13.39
CA ARG A 81 4.36 -4.47 -12.21
C ARG A 81 3.01 -4.68 -11.56
N THR A 82 2.04 -3.83 -11.82
CA THR A 82 0.73 -3.88 -11.17
C THR A 82 -0.36 -3.34 -12.09
N THR A 83 -1.51 -3.98 -12.09
CA THR A 83 -2.73 -3.43 -12.68
C THR A 83 -3.68 -3.08 -11.55
N VAL A 84 -4.18 -1.84 -11.55
CA VAL A 84 -5.10 -1.33 -10.55
C VAL A 84 -6.37 -0.84 -11.23
N PHE A 85 -7.51 -1.28 -10.75
CA PHE A 85 -8.81 -0.80 -11.22
C PHE A 85 -9.79 -0.67 -10.06
N TYR A 86 -10.70 0.27 -10.20
CA TYR A 86 -11.69 0.61 -9.17
C TYR A 86 -13.07 0.17 -9.59
N ASP A 87 -13.81 -0.39 -8.65
CA ASP A 87 -15.22 -0.74 -8.79
C ASP A 87 -16.06 0.19 -7.89
N ALA A 88 -16.77 1.13 -8.50
CA ALA A 88 -17.61 2.08 -7.79
C ALA A 88 -18.80 1.40 -7.06
N ALA A 89 -19.28 0.27 -7.55
CA ALA A 89 -20.42 -0.42 -6.96
C ALA A 89 -20.08 -1.07 -5.60
N SER A 90 -18.83 -1.51 -5.41
CA SER A 90 -18.35 -2.09 -4.15
C SER A 90 -17.47 -1.15 -3.34
N ASP A 91 -17.13 0.02 -3.88
CA ASP A 91 -16.15 0.96 -3.35
C ASP A 91 -14.80 0.30 -3.04
N CYS A 92 -14.34 -0.57 -3.94
CA CYS A 92 -13.11 -1.33 -3.80
C CYS A 92 -12.15 -1.11 -4.95
N PHE A 93 -10.87 -1.09 -4.63
CA PHE A 93 -9.78 -1.20 -5.59
C PHE A 93 -9.37 -2.67 -5.74
N PHE A 94 -9.29 -3.12 -6.98
CA PHE A 94 -8.70 -4.40 -7.33
C PHE A 94 -7.26 -4.18 -7.79
N LYS A 95 -6.34 -4.95 -7.27
CA LYS A 95 -4.92 -4.86 -7.61
C LYS A 95 -4.38 -6.24 -7.99
N THR A 96 -3.80 -6.33 -9.18
CA THR A 96 -3.12 -7.54 -9.67
C THR A 96 -1.62 -7.29 -9.65
N LEU A 97 -0.86 -8.23 -9.09
CA LEU A 97 0.61 -8.14 -9.05
C LEU A 97 1.19 -8.84 -10.27
N ASN A 98 1.67 -8.06 -11.24
CA ASN A 98 2.10 -8.56 -12.56
C ASN A 98 3.58 -8.96 -12.61
N ARG A 99 4.34 -8.73 -11.55
CA ARG A 99 5.77 -9.03 -11.54
C ARG A 99 6.02 -10.54 -11.57
N PRO A 100 6.59 -11.06 -12.68
CA PRO A 100 7.00 -12.45 -12.71
C PRO A 100 8.15 -12.70 -11.73
N PRO A 101 8.24 -13.91 -11.14
CA PRO A 101 9.37 -14.27 -10.30
C PRO A 101 10.67 -14.27 -11.15
N ARG A 102 11.69 -13.52 -10.70
CA ARG A 102 12.94 -13.32 -11.45
C ARG A 102 13.93 -14.46 -11.26
N THR A 103 13.86 -15.14 -10.12
CA THR A 103 14.80 -16.23 -9.78
C THR A 103 14.08 -17.56 -9.63
N LEU A 104 14.82 -18.68 -9.77
CA LEU A 104 14.29 -20.02 -9.51
C LEU A 104 13.76 -20.16 -8.08
N ARG A 105 14.42 -19.51 -7.11
CA ARG A 105 13.97 -19.48 -5.71
C ARG A 105 12.63 -18.74 -5.56
N GLU A 106 12.47 -17.60 -6.21
CA GLU A 106 11.19 -16.86 -6.22
C GLU A 106 10.09 -17.67 -6.90
N ARG A 107 10.41 -18.40 -7.99
CA ARG A 107 9.48 -19.32 -8.66
C ARG A 107 9.02 -20.43 -7.72
N ALA A 108 9.97 -21.12 -7.09
CA ALA A 108 9.65 -22.16 -6.11
C ALA A 108 8.84 -21.60 -4.94
N HIS A 109 9.21 -20.44 -4.42
CA HIS A 109 8.49 -19.76 -3.34
C HIS A 109 7.06 -19.36 -3.78
N SER A 110 6.88 -18.85 -5.01
CA SER A 110 5.56 -18.48 -5.54
C SER A 110 4.64 -19.69 -5.78
N LEU A 111 5.20 -20.87 -5.96
CA LEU A 111 4.43 -22.13 -6.04
C LEU A 111 3.88 -22.56 -4.67
N ILE A 112 4.62 -22.26 -3.60
CA ILE A 112 4.31 -22.67 -2.23
C ILE A 112 3.50 -21.62 -1.50
N THR A 113 3.76 -20.33 -1.78
CA THR A 113 3.16 -19.21 -1.05
C THR A 113 2.12 -18.47 -1.91
N ASP A 114 0.91 -18.43 -1.40
CA ASP A 114 -0.16 -17.59 -1.94
C ASP A 114 0.06 -16.15 -1.44
N ARG A 115 0.68 -15.30 -2.27
CA ARG A 115 1.01 -13.91 -1.91
C ARG A 115 -0.25 -13.11 -1.58
N ALA A 116 -1.34 -13.30 -2.31
CA ALA A 116 -2.59 -12.60 -2.05
C ALA A 116 -3.19 -13.00 -0.69
N ARG A 117 -3.11 -14.28 -0.34
CA ARG A 117 -3.51 -14.78 0.99
C ARG A 117 -2.64 -14.20 2.11
N GLN A 118 -1.33 -14.04 1.88
CA GLN A 118 -0.44 -13.39 2.86
C GLN A 118 -0.82 -11.92 3.08
N ILE A 119 -1.13 -11.19 1.99
CA ILE A 119 -1.58 -9.79 2.06
C ILE A 119 -2.90 -9.71 2.84
N HIS A 120 -3.87 -10.57 2.56
CA HIS A 120 -5.13 -10.61 3.30
C HIS A 120 -4.91 -10.92 4.78
N ALA A 121 -4.10 -11.94 5.11
CA ALA A 121 -3.82 -12.30 6.50
C ALA A 121 -3.10 -11.17 7.26
N LEU A 122 -2.15 -10.49 6.60
CA LEU A 122 -1.46 -9.33 7.16
C LEU A 122 -2.42 -8.16 7.37
N SER A 123 -3.25 -7.82 6.36
CA SER A 123 -4.25 -6.76 6.47
C SER A 123 -5.16 -6.99 7.67
N ARG A 124 -5.73 -8.18 7.75
CA ARG A 124 -6.64 -8.53 8.85
C ARG A 124 -5.96 -8.38 10.21
N TRP A 125 -4.75 -8.93 10.36
CA TRP A 125 -4.01 -8.83 11.60
C TRP A 125 -3.67 -7.38 11.96
N LEU A 126 -3.24 -6.54 11.00
CA LEU A 126 -2.93 -5.13 11.26
C LEU A 126 -4.18 -4.34 11.65
N VAL A 127 -5.34 -4.59 11.02
CA VAL A 127 -6.63 -4.01 11.43
C VAL A 127 -6.97 -4.41 12.87
N ASP A 128 -6.81 -5.69 13.23
CA ASP A 128 -7.05 -6.18 14.59
C ASP A 128 -6.09 -5.55 15.63
N GLN A 129 -4.92 -5.06 15.18
CA GLN A 129 -3.97 -4.29 16.01
C GLN A 129 -4.26 -2.78 16.03
N GLY A 130 -5.32 -2.31 15.39
CA GLY A 130 -5.68 -0.89 15.32
C GLY A 130 -4.83 -0.06 14.36
N VAL A 131 -4.08 -0.69 13.44
CA VAL A 131 -3.36 0.04 12.40
C VAL A 131 -4.36 0.52 11.35
N PRO A 132 -4.33 1.82 10.96
CA PRO A 132 -5.25 2.36 9.97
C PRO A 132 -4.87 1.87 8.56
N ILE A 133 -5.42 0.73 8.17
CA ILE A 133 -5.30 0.20 6.81
C ILE A 133 -6.68 -0.20 6.30
N PRO A 134 -6.98 0.01 5.03
CA PRO A 134 -8.21 -0.49 4.42
C PRO A 134 -8.24 -2.02 4.45
N ARG A 135 -9.44 -2.60 4.60
CA ARG A 135 -9.60 -4.06 4.66
C ARG A 135 -9.45 -4.68 3.29
N VAL A 136 -8.75 -5.79 3.23
CA VAL A 136 -8.74 -6.66 2.03
C VAL A 136 -9.99 -7.53 2.06
N ARG A 137 -10.92 -7.28 1.11
CA ARG A 137 -12.23 -7.91 1.00
C ARG A 137 -12.24 -9.15 0.11
N ALA A 138 -11.24 -9.26 -0.78
CA ALA A 138 -11.06 -10.44 -1.62
C ALA A 138 -9.58 -10.69 -1.87
N PHE A 139 -9.21 -11.96 -2.06
CA PHE A 139 -7.86 -12.35 -2.43
C PHE A 139 -7.87 -13.63 -3.26
N GLY A 140 -6.96 -13.70 -4.22
CA GLY A 140 -6.93 -14.85 -5.11
C GLY A 140 -5.78 -14.83 -6.09
N VAL A 141 -5.93 -15.63 -7.15
CA VAL A 141 -4.93 -15.77 -8.19
C VAL A 141 -5.62 -15.76 -9.54
N VAL A 142 -5.26 -14.84 -10.41
CA VAL A 142 -5.55 -14.92 -11.84
C VAL A 142 -4.69 -16.05 -12.38
N ARG A 143 -5.34 -17.08 -12.96
CA ARG A 143 -4.65 -18.35 -13.30
C ARG A 143 -3.61 -18.18 -14.38
N GLU A 144 -3.90 -17.34 -15.37
CA GLU A 144 -2.92 -16.97 -16.38
C GLU A 144 -1.77 -16.21 -15.73
N GLY A 145 -0.55 -16.71 -15.94
CA GLY A 145 0.65 -16.17 -15.30
C GLY A 145 0.68 -16.31 -13.78
N ARG A 146 -0.31 -16.99 -13.16
CA ARG A 146 -0.41 -17.18 -11.69
C ARG A 146 -0.23 -15.89 -10.90
N ARG A 147 -0.95 -14.83 -11.32
CA ARG A 147 -0.80 -13.50 -10.75
C ARG A 147 -1.63 -13.36 -9.48
N PRO A 148 -1.01 -13.01 -8.35
CA PRO A 148 -1.76 -12.68 -7.15
C PRO A 148 -2.66 -11.48 -7.39
N MET A 149 -3.92 -11.56 -6.93
CA MET A 149 -4.88 -10.46 -6.98
C MET A 149 -5.56 -10.31 -5.63
N TYR A 150 -5.86 -9.07 -5.27
CA TYR A 150 -6.69 -8.77 -4.11
C TYR A 150 -7.57 -7.56 -4.36
N ALA A 151 -8.70 -7.49 -3.65
CA ALA A 151 -9.56 -6.33 -3.59
C ALA A 151 -9.46 -5.69 -2.20
N ILE A 152 -9.28 -4.39 -2.17
CA ILE A 152 -9.12 -3.60 -0.95
C ILE A 152 -10.14 -2.46 -0.94
N GLU A 153 -10.74 -2.18 0.22
CA GLU A 153 -11.63 -1.05 0.42
C GLU A 153 -10.92 0.26 0.07
N ARG A 154 -11.67 1.21 -0.46
CA ARG A 154 -11.14 2.55 -0.66
C ARG A 154 -10.83 3.21 0.68
N ALA A 155 -9.63 3.77 0.83
CA ALA A 155 -9.32 4.61 1.97
C ALA A 155 -10.17 5.89 1.93
N GLN A 156 -10.72 6.27 3.08
CA GLN A 156 -11.55 7.46 3.16
C GLN A 156 -10.71 8.74 3.15
N GLY A 157 -11.30 9.84 2.67
CA GLY A 157 -10.65 11.14 2.64
C GLY A 157 -9.69 11.30 1.46
N GLN A 158 -8.56 11.97 1.70
CA GLN A 158 -7.59 12.32 0.68
C GLN A 158 -6.17 11.93 1.10
N SER A 159 -5.28 11.76 0.13
CA SER A 159 -3.88 11.48 0.44
C SER A 159 -3.18 12.72 1.00
N LEU A 160 -2.14 12.51 1.80
CA LEU A 160 -1.29 13.62 2.25
C LEU A 160 -0.64 14.35 1.05
N TYR A 161 -0.38 13.65 -0.04
CA TYR A 161 0.14 14.26 -1.27
C TYR A 161 -0.88 15.23 -1.88
N ASP A 162 -2.14 14.83 -2.01
CA ASP A 162 -3.18 15.69 -2.55
C ASP A 162 -3.42 16.91 -1.66
N LEU A 163 -3.43 16.70 -0.33
CA LEU A 163 -3.61 17.77 0.65
C LEU A 163 -2.44 18.77 0.63
N LEU A 164 -1.21 18.30 0.72
CA LEU A 164 -0.05 19.15 0.99
C LEU A 164 0.62 19.67 -0.28
N VAL A 165 0.64 18.87 -1.34
CA VAL A 165 1.38 19.20 -2.56
C VAL A 165 0.46 19.76 -3.63
N ARG A 166 -0.67 19.08 -3.92
CA ARG A 166 -1.60 19.54 -4.97
C ARG A 166 -2.46 20.71 -4.50
N ALA A 167 -3.09 20.59 -3.34
CA ALA A 167 -3.92 21.65 -2.78
C ALA A 167 -3.11 22.72 -2.04
N GLN A 168 -1.80 22.52 -1.85
CA GLN A 168 -0.89 23.42 -1.13
C GLN A 168 -1.41 23.84 0.26
N GLN A 169 -2.17 22.96 0.91
CA GLN A 169 -2.70 23.19 2.24
C GLN A 169 -1.64 22.83 3.28
N GLY A 170 -1.47 23.68 4.28
CA GLY A 170 -0.65 23.32 5.44
C GLY A 170 -1.27 22.16 6.22
N ILE A 171 -0.43 21.32 6.82
CA ILE A 171 -0.92 20.28 7.73
C ILE A 171 -1.06 20.85 9.15
N PRO A 172 -2.22 20.71 9.82
CA PRO A 172 -2.35 21.06 11.23
C PRO A 172 -1.40 20.20 12.08
N ALA A 173 -0.70 20.83 13.04
CA ALA A 173 0.25 20.13 13.91
C ALA A 173 -0.35 18.91 14.64
N PRO A 174 -1.61 18.91 15.10
CA PRO A 174 -2.23 17.71 15.66
C PRO A 174 -2.32 16.55 14.66
N LEU A 175 -2.68 16.82 13.40
CA LEU A 175 -2.76 15.80 12.35
C LEU A 175 -1.38 15.27 11.99
N ALA A 176 -0.38 16.14 11.85
CA ALA A 176 1.00 15.72 11.61
C ALA A 176 1.50 14.76 12.71
N ARG A 177 1.19 15.06 13.98
CA ARG A 177 1.50 14.18 15.11
C ARG A 177 0.80 12.82 15.00
N LYS A 178 -0.49 12.79 14.62
CA LYS A 178 -1.25 11.55 14.42
C LYS A 178 -0.64 10.68 13.30
N VAL A 179 -0.21 11.30 12.21
CA VAL A 179 0.49 10.58 11.12
C VAL A 179 1.75 9.88 11.62
N ILE A 180 2.58 10.61 12.37
CA ILE A 180 3.80 10.04 12.95
C ILE A 180 3.50 8.96 13.98
N ASP A 181 2.47 9.14 14.80
CA ASP A 181 2.05 8.14 15.78
C ASP A 181 1.55 6.86 15.11
N ALA A 182 0.80 6.96 14.00
CA ALA A 182 0.33 5.82 13.24
C ALA A 182 1.49 5.04 12.59
N VAL A 183 2.48 5.76 12.02
CA VAL A 183 3.70 5.14 11.48
C VAL A 183 4.51 4.46 12.58
N ALA A 184 4.71 5.12 13.72
CA ALA A 184 5.40 4.54 14.88
C ALA A 184 4.63 3.31 15.41
N GLY A 185 3.31 3.33 15.40
CA GLY A 185 2.46 2.20 15.79
C GLY A 185 2.75 0.96 14.94
N LEU A 186 2.75 1.10 13.60
CA LEU A 186 3.10 0.01 12.68
C LEU A 186 4.53 -0.49 12.92
N HIS A 187 5.50 0.44 13.08
CA HIS A 187 6.90 0.08 13.34
C HIS A 187 7.07 -0.65 14.67
N GLY A 188 6.33 -0.25 15.72
CA GLY A 188 6.31 -0.91 17.02
C GLY A 188 5.79 -2.34 16.98
N LEU A 189 4.91 -2.66 16.02
CA LEU A 189 4.46 -4.02 15.73
C LEU A 189 5.51 -4.86 14.98
N GLY A 190 6.66 -4.30 14.65
CA GLY A 190 7.75 -4.97 13.94
C GLY A 190 7.53 -5.07 12.43
N TYR A 191 6.84 -4.09 11.84
CA TYR A 191 6.67 -3.92 10.40
C TYR A 191 7.16 -2.54 9.96
N TRP A 192 7.39 -2.35 8.68
CA TRP A 192 7.65 -1.06 8.05
C TRP A 192 6.87 -0.97 6.75
N LEU A 193 6.48 0.23 6.33
CA LEU A 193 5.63 0.45 5.17
C LEU A 193 6.30 0.01 3.86
N GLY A 194 7.64 0.15 3.80
CA GLY A 194 8.39 -0.20 2.60
C GLY A 194 8.24 0.83 1.49
N ASP A 195 7.13 1.56 1.43
CA ASP A 195 6.87 2.69 0.54
C ASP A 195 6.01 3.76 1.23
N ALA A 196 6.57 4.42 2.25
CA ALA A 196 5.92 5.45 3.05
C ALA A 196 5.80 6.80 2.29
N HIS A 197 5.24 6.77 1.10
CA HIS A 197 5.02 7.95 0.28
C HIS A 197 3.80 8.74 0.76
N LEU A 198 3.82 10.09 0.65
CA LEU A 198 2.69 10.93 1.03
C LEU A 198 1.38 10.54 0.31
N SER A 199 1.46 10.04 -0.93
CA SER A 199 0.31 9.54 -1.69
C SER A 199 -0.27 8.22 -1.15
N HIS A 200 0.47 7.52 -0.28
CA HIS A 200 0.03 6.25 0.31
C HIS A 200 -0.55 6.39 1.71
N ILE A 201 -0.56 7.60 2.25
CA ILE A 201 -1.12 7.90 3.57
C ILE A 201 -2.35 8.77 3.39
N PHE A 202 -3.49 8.24 3.77
CA PHE A 202 -4.79 8.91 3.68
C PHE A 202 -5.21 9.48 5.02
N VAL A 203 -5.86 10.64 4.96
CA VAL A 203 -6.39 11.34 6.12
C VAL A 203 -7.85 11.73 5.89
N HIS A 204 -8.66 11.62 6.94
CA HIS A 204 -10.08 11.96 6.93
C HIS A 204 -10.47 12.49 8.31
N GLN A 205 -11.22 13.58 8.35
CA GLN A 205 -11.71 14.17 9.62
C GLN A 205 -10.61 14.34 10.68
N GLU A 206 -9.47 14.91 10.27
CA GLU A 206 -8.31 15.14 11.13
C GLU A 206 -7.68 13.88 11.75
N ASP A 207 -7.86 12.73 11.12
CA ASP A 207 -7.24 11.47 11.53
C ASP A 207 -6.62 10.72 10.37
N VAL A 208 -5.72 9.76 10.66
CA VAL A 208 -5.18 8.86 9.64
C VAL A 208 -6.21 7.78 9.34
N SER A 209 -6.73 7.78 8.11
CA SER A 209 -7.75 6.84 7.67
C SER A 209 -7.18 5.60 6.96
N GLY A 210 -5.97 5.67 6.41
CA GLY A 210 -5.41 4.50 5.74
C GLY A 210 -3.97 4.60 5.25
N PHE A 211 -3.24 3.49 5.37
CA PHE A 211 -2.03 3.20 4.60
C PHE A 211 -2.41 2.26 3.45
N ILE A 212 -2.34 2.72 2.19
CA ILE A 212 -2.97 2.00 1.08
C ILE A 212 -2.08 0.95 0.38
N ASP A 213 -0.80 1.08 0.32
CA ASP A 213 0.07 0.14 -0.41
C ASP A 213 0.49 -1.07 0.45
N ILE A 214 -0.50 -1.84 0.92
CA ILE A 214 -0.31 -2.95 1.86
C ILE A 214 0.65 -4.03 1.37
N ASP A 215 0.76 -4.25 0.07
CA ASP A 215 1.68 -5.23 -0.51
C ASP A 215 3.16 -4.79 -0.46
N SER A 216 3.43 -3.53 -0.11
CA SER A 216 4.77 -3.03 0.19
C SER A 216 5.18 -3.23 1.66
N ILE A 217 4.23 -3.42 2.58
CA ILE A 217 4.51 -3.63 4.00
C ILE A 217 5.36 -4.89 4.19
N ARG A 218 6.42 -4.76 4.98
CA ARG A 218 7.40 -5.83 5.22
C ARG A 218 7.68 -6.00 6.70
N PRO A 219 8.01 -7.23 7.16
CA PRO A 219 8.49 -7.44 8.51
C PRO A 219 9.84 -6.76 8.71
N ASN A 220 10.03 -6.18 9.90
CA ASN A 220 11.28 -5.58 10.37
C ASN A 220 11.74 -6.34 11.62
N ARG A 221 12.01 -7.62 11.46
CA ARG A 221 12.46 -8.52 12.54
C ARG A 221 13.66 -9.35 12.09
N PRO A 222 14.82 -9.23 12.76
CA PRO A 222 15.10 -8.30 13.87
C PRO A 222 14.98 -6.83 13.43
N PRO A 223 14.63 -5.91 14.35
CA PRO A 223 14.49 -4.50 14.03
C PRO A 223 15.76 -3.92 13.42
N ARG A 224 15.63 -3.24 12.27
CA ARG A 224 16.73 -2.54 11.59
C ARG A 224 16.38 -1.07 11.51
N LEU A 225 17.19 -0.24 12.16
CA LEU A 225 17.01 1.21 12.18
C LEU A 225 16.96 1.80 10.75
N ALA A 226 17.76 1.24 9.84
CA ALA A 226 17.79 1.68 8.44
C ALA A 226 16.44 1.50 7.70
N ASN A 227 15.61 0.51 8.07
CA ASN A 227 14.27 0.35 7.47
C ASN A 227 13.33 1.43 7.98
N LEU A 228 13.38 1.74 9.28
CA LEU A 228 12.59 2.79 9.91
C LEU A 228 12.97 4.16 9.34
N ALA A 229 14.27 4.44 9.25
CA ALA A 229 14.80 5.66 8.67
C ALA A 229 14.41 5.81 7.19
N ARG A 230 14.32 4.71 6.43
CA ARG A 230 13.88 4.75 5.03
C ARG A 230 12.43 5.18 4.89
N ASP A 231 11.53 4.69 5.73
CA ASP A 231 10.14 5.13 5.72
C ASP A 231 10.03 6.60 6.13
N LEU A 232 10.71 6.99 7.21
CA LEU A 232 10.74 8.38 7.66
C LEU A 232 11.37 9.31 6.61
N GLY A 233 12.45 8.89 5.94
CA GLY A 233 13.07 9.65 4.86
C GLY A 233 12.15 9.85 3.66
N ARG A 234 11.23 8.92 3.41
CA ARG A 234 10.20 9.07 2.37
C ARG A 234 9.09 10.03 2.79
N LEU A 235 8.79 10.11 4.07
CA LEU A 235 7.85 11.07 4.62
C LEU A 235 8.45 12.47 4.75
N ASN A 236 9.78 12.58 4.91
CA ASN A 236 10.46 13.86 5.08
C ASN A 236 10.46 14.66 3.77
N HIS A 237 9.35 15.31 3.50
CA HIS A 237 9.09 16.12 2.33
C HIS A 237 9.05 17.62 2.74
N PRO A 238 9.43 18.58 1.88
CA PRO A 238 9.30 20.02 2.19
C PRO A 238 7.92 20.42 2.70
N ALA A 239 6.85 19.81 2.18
CA ALA A 239 5.48 20.03 2.64
C ALA A 239 5.13 19.24 3.92
N PHE A 240 5.97 18.30 4.36
CA PHE A 240 5.82 17.50 5.59
C PHE A 240 7.17 17.34 6.28
N PRO A 241 7.76 18.41 6.80
CA PRO A 241 9.08 18.37 7.41
C PRO A 241 9.02 17.64 8.75
N LEU A 242 9.91 16.66 8.94
CA LEU A 242 10.00 15.91 10.21
C LEU A 242 10.75 16.70 11.31
N GLY A 243 11.49 17.74 10.93
CA GLY A 243 12.35 18.50 11.85
C GLY A 243 13.53 17.64 12.33
N LEU A 244 14.63 17.66 11.59
CA LEU A 244 15.82 16.85 11.90
C LEU A 244 16.72 17.49 12.96
N GLY A 245 16.39 18.72 13.41
CA GLY A 245 17.12 19.47 14.42
C GLY A 245 16.62 19.20 15.85
N ASP A 246 17.22 19.94 16.79
CA ASP A 246 16.82 19.94 18.19
C ASP A 246 15.46 20.65 18.38
N GLY A 247 14.68 20.18 19.36
CA GLY A 247 13.40 20.77 19.71
C GLY A 247 12.22 19.78 19.68
N ASP A 248 10.99 20.29 19.78
CA ASP A 248 9.74 19.50 19.69
C ASP A 248 9.41 19.21 18.21
N SER A 249 10.12 18.24 17.64
CA SER A 249 9.98 17.85 16.25
C SER A 249 9.20 16.54 16.11
N LEU A 250 8.64 16.32 14.90
CA LEU A 250 7.96 15.05 14.59
C LEU A 250 8.91 13.85 14.68
N LEU A 251 10.18 14.05 14.33
CA LEU A 251 11.20 13.00 14.46
C LEU A 251 11.45 12.63 15.92
N ARG A 252 11.55 13.64 16.81
CA ARG A 252 11.72 13.39 18.24
C ARG A 252 10.52 12.68 18.84
N ARG A 253 9.29 13.11 18.47
CA ARG A 253 8.05 12.41 18.84
C ARG A 253 8.09 10.95 18.43
N TYR A 254 8.48 10.67 17.19
CA TYR A 254 8.66 9.31 16.70
C TYR A 254 9.66 8.52 17.55
N ALA A 255 10.84 9.08 17.81
CA ALA A 255 11.87 8.43 18.59
C ALA A 255 11.40 8.08 20.02
N VAL A 256 10.68 9.00 20.67
CA VAL A 256 10.07 8.77 21.99
C VAL A 256 9.07 7.59 21.91
N ARG A 257 8.18 7.60 20.93
CA ARG A 257 7.19 6.50 20.74
C ARG A 257 7.87 5.16 20.53
N MET A 258 8.94 5.14 19.76
CA MET A 258 9.72 3.93 19.46
C MET A 258 10.74 3.57 20.55
N ARG A 259 10.87 4.38 21.61
CA ARG A 259 11.86 4.22 22.69
C ARG A 259 13.30 4.15 22.16
N LEU A 260 13.60 4.96 21.15
CA LEU A 260 14.93 5.04 20.58
C LEU A 260 15.76 6.02 21.39
N HIS A 261 16.95 5.59 21.84
CA HIS A 261 17.84 6.42 22.64
C HIS A 261 18.72 7.34 21.78
N ASP A 262 19.09 6.88 20.59
CA ASP A 262 19.96 7.65 19.68
C ASP A 262 19.16 8.32 18.58
N VAL A 263 18.59 9.48 18.88
CA VAL A 263 17.83 10.29 17.94
C VAL A 263 18.75 10.89 16.86
N THR A 264 20.01 11.18 17.19
CA THR A 264 20.99 11.73 16.25
C THR A 264 21.34 10.74 15.15
N ALA A 265 21.58 9.47 15.50
CA ALA A 265 21.79 8.43 14.50
C ALA A 265 20.55 8.22 13.61
N LEU A 266 19.35 8.29 14.18
CA LEU A 266 18.12 8.23 13.41
C LEU A 266 18.02 9.41 12.44
N ALA A 267 18.25 10.64 12.90
CA ALA A 267 18.19 11.87 12.08
C ALA A 267 19.13 11.78 10.88
N ARG A 268 20.39 11.38 11.10
CA ARG A 268 21.36 11.17 10.02
C ARG A 268 20.89 10.16 8.98
N LEU A 269 20.38 9.02 9.41
CA LEU A 269 19.87 7.99 8.49
C LEU A 269 18.62 8.45 7.72
N VAL A 270 17.76 9.24 8.35
CA VAL A 270 16.59 9.85 7.70
C VAL A 270 17.02 10.83 6.64
N GLU A 271 17.98 11.71 6.95
CA GLU A 271 18.55 12.66 6.00
C GLU A 271 19.21 11.97 4.81
N GLU A 272 20.07 10.98 5.05
CA GLU A 272 20.67 10.14 4.01
C GLU A 272 19.62 9.46 3.12
N SER A 273 18.50 9.04 3.71
CA SER A 273 17.40 8.39 2.99
C SER A 273 16.56 9.40 2.20
N SER A 274 16.41 10.62 2.69
CA SER A 274 15.70 11.73 2.02
C SER A 274 16.49 12.25 0.81
N SER A 275 17.79 12.47 0.98
CA SER A 275 18.66 13.03 -0.06
C SER A 275 18.83 12.15 -1.30
N ARG A 276 18.63 10.86 -1.17
CA ARG A 276 18.69 9.89 -2.30
C ARG A 276 17.43 9.89 -3.16
N ARG A 277 16.42 10.68 -2.84
CA ARG A 277 15.14 10.73 -3.55
C ARG A 277 14.85 12.15 -3.98
N TRP A 278 15.16 12.41 -5.21
CA TRP A 278 14.59 13.55 -5.90
C TRP A 278 13.10 13.23 -6.12
N TRP A 279 12.24 14.01 -5.48
CA TRP A 279 10.91 14.22 -6.01
C TRP A 279 11.10 14.94 -7.33
N PRO A 280 10.54 14.49 -8.45
CA PRO A 280 10.45 15.34 -9.61
C PRO A 280 9.83 16.65 -9.09
N ALA A 281 10.49 17.76 -9.34
CA ALA A 281 9.87 19.06 -9.15
C ALA A 281 8.48 18.97 -9.80
N PRO A 282 7.41 19.55 -9.19
CA PRO A 282 6.13 19.60 -9.83
C PRO A 282 6.40 20.08 -11.25
N GLU A 283 6.00 19.29 -12.25
CA GLU A 283 6.10 19.72 -13.65
C GLU A 283 5.42 21.08 -13.69
N ASP A 284 6.16 22.12 -13.99
CA ASP A 284 5.62 23.46 -14.12
C ASP A 284 4.64 23.39 -15.29
N PRO A 285 3.32 23.49 -15.06
CA PRO A 285 2.34 23.39 -16.14
C PRO A 285 2.56 24.45 -17.23
N ASN A 286 3.44 25.42 -16.99
CA ASN A 286 3.80 26.48 -17.95
C ASN A 286 5.18 26.28 -18.62
N ALA A 287 5.94 25.23 -18.27
CA ALA A 287 7.27 25.01 -18.84
C ALA A 287 7.24 24.72 -20.36
N ASP A 288 6.10 24.30 -20.91
CA ASP A 288 5.94 23.95 -22.33
C ASP A 288 5.51 25.14 -23.23
N GLN A 289 5.32 26.36 -22.67
CA GLN A 289 4.89 27.52 -23.45
C GLN A 289 6.02 28.50 -23.81
N SER A 290 7.27 28.28 -23.37
CA SER A 290 8.39 29.19 -23.64
C SER A 290 9.34 28.74 -24.76
N GLY A 291 8.96 27.70 -25.51
CA GLY A 291 9.79 27.09 -26.58
C GLY A 291 9.15 27.06 -27.95
N ARG A 292 8.50 28.16 -28.41
CA ARG A 292 8.17 28.39 -29.82
C ARG A 292 8.45 29.81 -30.23
#